data_d41d01ae76fdfb1bbce2dba44d0eb961
#
_entry.id   d41d01ae76fdfb1bbce2dba44d0eb961
#
_cell.length_a   1.000
_cell.length_b   1.000
_cell.length_c   1.000
_cell.angle_alpha   90.00
_cell.angle_beta   90.00
_cell.angle_gamma   90.00
#
_symmetry.space_group_name_H-M   'P 1'
#
loop_
_entity.id
_entity.type
_entity.pdbx_description
1 polymer ?
#
loop_
_entity_poly.entity_id
_entity_poly.type
_entity_poly.pdbx_seq_one_letter_code
_entity_poly.pdbx_strand_id
1 'polypeptide(L)'
;MSDRNLAVFTQIFERFSAGDMPGLLSFQSDEIVWDYRSEDFTEGMDNPLNNLWKGKSGITQFLNTLLTTQEVIEFEPRDFFANEDQVVAIGHSHWKVIETGKEWASDFAMVFTLKEGLVTHWRPIFDYTAERIAYQS
;
A
#
# COMPACT_ATOMS: atom_id res chain seq x y z
N MET A 1 5.57 21.84 3.10
CA MET A 1 4.27 22.23 3.67
C MET A 1 3.32 21.06 3.61
N SER A 2 2.45 20.95 4.60
CA SER A 2 1.49 19.84 4.68
C SER A 2 0.52 19.81 3.49
N ASP A 3 0.11 20.96 2.98
CA ASP A 3 -0.79 21.04 1.81
C ASP A 3 -0.16 20.43 0.56
N ARG A 4 1.14 20.63 0.37
CA ARG A 4 1.89 20.06 -0.74
C ARG A 4 1.89 18.52 -0.65
N ASN A 5 2.14 18.00 0.54
CA ASN A 5 2.16 16.54 0.74
C ASN A 5 0.78 15.93 0.55
N LEU A 6 -0.29 16.59 1.02
CA LEU A 6 -1.65 16.13 0.76
C LEU A 6 -2.00 16.11 -0.72
N ALA A 7 -1.54 17.12 -1.48
CA ALA A 7 -1.76 17.17 -2.92
C ALA A 7 -1.06 16.01 -3.63
N VAL A 8 0.17 15.69 -3.25
CA VAL A 8 0.92 14.54 -3.80
C VAL A 8 0.18 13.25 -3.48
N PHE A 9 -0.23 13.08 -2.23
CA PHE A 9 -0.95 11.89 -1.78
C PHE A 9 -2.24 11.69 -2.56
N THR A 10 -3.03 12.74 -2.78
CA THR A 10 -4.28 12.68 -3.54
C THR A 10 -4.01 12.19 -4.95
N GLN A 11 -2.98 12.69 -5.61
CA GLN A 11 -2.61 12.26 -6.95
C GLN A 11 -2.18 10.80 -6.99
N ILE A 12 -1.45 10.33 -5.98
CA ILE A 12 -1.07 8.91 -5.89
C ILE A 12 -2.31 8.00 -5.87
N PHE A 13 -3.31 8.33 -5.07
CA PHE A 13 -4.54 7.56 -5.02
C PHE A 13 -5.33 7.63 -6.32
N GLU A 14 -5.37 8.77 -6.96
CA GLU A 14 -6.03 8.90 -8.26
C GLU A 14 -5.36 8.01 -9.30
N ARG A 15 -4.03 7.95 -9.32
CA ARG A 15 -3.29 7.09 -10.24
C ARG A 15 -3.54 5.61 -9.94
N PHE A 16 -3.52 5.26 -8.67
CA PHE A 16 -3.79 3.87 -8.27
C PHE A 16 -5.21 3.45 -8.69
N SER A 17 -6.20 4.26 -8.43
CA SER A 17 -7.61 3.99 -8.79
C SER A 17 -7.80 3.88 -10.30
N ALA A 18 -7.05 4.65 -11.08
CA ALA A 18 -7.12 4.64 -12.53
C ALA A 18 -6.29 3.50 -13.16
N GLY A 19 -5.54 2.74 -12.37
CA GLY A 19 -4.63 1.72 -12.88
C GLY A 19 -3.40 2.29 -13.60
N ASP A 20 -3.09 3.56 -13.35
CA ASP A 20 -1.96 4.26 -13.98
C ASP A 20 -0.67 4.00 -13.21
N MET A 21 -0.02 2.87 -13.51
CA MET A 21 1.23 2.49 -12.88
C MET A 21 2.37 3.47 -13.11
N PRO A 22 2.64 3.89 -14.37
CA PRO A 22 3.70 4.87 -14.61
C PRO A 22 3.46 6.19 -13.85
N GLY A 23 2.23 6.66 -13.79
CA GLY A 23 1.87 7.85 -13.04
C GLY A 23 2.10 7.70 -11.55
N LEU A 24 1.71 6.55 -10.98
CA LEU A 24 1.95 6.25 -9.57
C LEU A 24 3.45 6.23 -9.26
N LEU A 25 4.25 5.54 -10.09
CA LEU A 25 5.69 5.42 -9.91
C LEU A 25 6.39 6.78 -10.01
N SER A 26 5.84 7.74 -10.75
CA SER A 26 6.45 9.07 -10.88
C SER A 26 6.51 9.84 -9.56
N PHE A 27 5.68 9.47 -8.57
CA PHE A 27 5.69 10.10 -7.24
C PHE A 27 6.58 9.36 -6.23
N GLN A 28 7.23 8.28 -6.65
CA GLN A 28 8.11 7.50 -5.79
C GLN A 28 9.57 7.90 -6.00
N SER A 29 10.32 8.01 -4.92
CA SER A 29 11.77 8.21 -5.00
C SER A 29 12.44 6.98 -5.62
N ASP A 30 13.61 7.16 -6.24
CA ASP A 30 14.40 6.02 -6.72
C ASP A 30 14.84 5.10 -5.57
N GLU A 31 14.92 5.63 -4.36
CA GLU A 31 15.29 4.89 -3.14
C GLU A 31 14.07 4.47 -2.33
N ILE A 32 12.88 4.45 -2.93
CA ILE A 32 11.62 4.10 -2.25
C ILE A 32 11.70 2.75 -1.56
N VAL A 33 11.12 2.69 -0.36
CA VAL A 33 10.94 1.45 0.39
C VAL A 33 9.47 1.35 0.78
N TRP A 34 8.85 0.23 0.41
CA TRP A 34 7.51 -0.13 0.86
C TRP A 34 7.65 -1.25 1.88
N ASP A 35 7.36 -0.93 3.14
CA ASP A 35 7.48 -1.87 4.25
C ASP A 35 6.12 -2.54 4.50
N TYR A 36 5.91 -3.67 3.85
CA TYR A 36 4.68 -4.45 3.96
C TYR A 36 4.94 -5.68 4.83
N ARG A 37 5.25 -5.44 6.10
CA ARG A 37 5.57 -6.50 7.06
C ARG A 37 4.76 -6.33 8.33
N SER A 38 4.20 -7.44 8.81
CA SER A 38 3.58 -7.45 10.12
C SER A 38 4.67 -7.50 11.21
N GLU A 39 4.28 -7.25 12.46
CA GLU A 39 5.17 -7.38 13.61
C GLU A 39 5.77 -8.79 13.71
N ASP A 40 4.97 -9.80 13.36
CA ASP A 40 5.40 -11.21 13.38
C ASP A 40 5.92 -11.66 12.03
N PHE A 41 6.65 -10.81 11.35
CA PHE A 41 7.13 -11.07 9.99
C PHE A 41 7.92 -12.38 9.89
N THR A 42 7.49 -13.23 8.97
CA THR A 42 8.25 -14.39 8.51
C THR A 42 8.22 -14.39 6.99
N GLU A 43 9.37 -14.19 6.37
CA GLU A 43 9.48 -14.00 4.93
C GLU A 43 8.84 -15.15 4.14
N GLY A 44 8.01 -14.81 3.16
CA GLY A 44 7.42 -15.77 2.22
C GLY A 44 6.39 -16.71 2.81
N MET A 45 6.02 -16.54 4.08
CA MET A 45 5.10 -17.46 4.73
C MET A 45 3.65 -17.01 4.59
N ASP A 46 2.84 -17.81 3.88
CA ASP A 46 1.37 -17.65 3.71
C ASP A 46 0.88 -16.36 3.05
N ASN A 47 1.75 -15.38 2.83
CA ASN A 47 1.37 -14.13 2.21
C ASN A 47 2.49 -13.64 1.30
N PRO A 48 2.29 -13.68 -0.03
CA PRO A 48 3.34 -13.29 -0.98
C PRO A 48 3.68 -11.80 -0.92
N LEU A 49 2.85 -10.99 -0.27
CA LEU A 49 3.09 -9.54 -0.13
C LEU A 49 3.94 -9.20 1.08
N ASN A 50 4.06 -10.11 2.05
CA ASN A 50 4.69 -9.86 3.34
C ASN A 50 6.21 -9.76 3.20
N ASN A 51 6.71 -8.58 2.88
CA ASN A 51 8.13 -8.35 2.64
C ASN A 51 8.46 -6.86 2.67
N LEU A 52 9.73 -6.55 2.56
CA LEU A 52 10.27 -5.21 2.37
C LEU A 52 10.57 -5.05 0.87
N TRP A 53 9.85 -4.15 0.21
CA TRP A 53 9.95 -3.94 -1.24
C TRP A 53 10.75 -2.67 -1.51
N LYS A 54 11.80 -2.76 -2.32
CA LYS A 54 12.75 -1.66 -2.52
C LYS A 54 12.84 -1.24 -3.98
N GLY A 55 12.90 0.08 -4.18
CA GLY A 55 13.06 0.70 -5.49
C GLY A 55 11.80 0.62 -6.33
N LYS A 56 11.80 1.32 -7.46
CA LYS A 56 10.62 1.33 -8.36
C LYS A 56 10.33 -0.06 -8.92
N SER A 57 11.37 -0.86 -9.18
CA SER A 57 11.17 -2.25 -9.62
C SER A 57 10.51 -3.09 -8.53
N GLY A 58 10.88 -2.89 -7.27
CA GLY A 58 10.25 -3.57 -6.14
C GLY A 58 8.78 -3.20 -6.00
N ILE A 59 8.46 -1.92 -6.19
CA ILE A 59 7.07 -1.45 -6.14
C ILE A 59 6.25 -2.06 -7.28
N THR A 60 6.83 -2.14 -8.48
CA THR A 60 6.18 -2.77 -9.63
C THR A 60 5.90 -4.24 -9.35
N GLN A 61 6.85 -4.96 -8.77
CA GLN A 61 6.66 -6.36 -8.38
C GLN A 61 5.59 -6.52 -7.32
N PHE A 62 5.57 -5.64 -6.31
CA PHE A 62 4.53 -5.65 -5.28
C PHE A 62 3.14 -5.49 -5.89
N LEU A 63 2.98 -4.48 -6.74
CA LEU A 63 1.69 -4.18 -7.36
C LEU A 63 1.25 -5.31 -8.30
N ASN A 64 2.16 -5.88 -9.06
CA ASN A 64 1.85 -7.06 -9.87
C ASN A 64 1.38 -8.23 -9.01
N THR A 65 2.08 -8.50 -7.92
CA THR A 65 1.70 -9.59 -7.01
C THR A 65 0.33 -9.32 -6.39
N LEU A 66 0.10 -8.11 -5.91
CA LEU A 66 -1.18 -7.74 -5.33
C LEU A 66 -2.34 -7.92 -6.33
N LEU A 67 -2.20 -7.35 -7.51
CA LEU A 67 -3.30 -7.29 -8.49
C LEU A 67 -3.52 -8.60 -9.24
N THR A 68 -2.55 -9.52 -9.23
CA THR A 68 -2.72 -10.86 -9.80
C THR A 68 -3.24 -11.88 -8.78
N THR A 69 -3.10 -11.61 -7.48
CA THR A 69 -3.52 -12.54 -6.43
C THR A 69 -4.76 -12.09 -5.68
N GLN A 70 -5.13 -10.82 -5.76
CA GLN A 70 -6.30 -10.28 -5.08
C GLN A 70 -7.13 -9.38 -5.99
N GLU A 71 -8.42 -9.32 -5.70
CA GLU A 71 -9.34 -8.34 -6.27
C GLU A 71 -9.69 -7.32 -5.21
N VAL A 72 -9.68 -6.04 -5.56
CA VAL A 72 -10.18 -5.01 -4.67
C VAL A 72 -11.70 -4.96 -4.76
N ILE A 73 -12.37 -5.09 -3.60
CA ILE A 73 -13.82 -4.94 -3.50
C ILE A 73 -14.13 -3.52 -3.07
N GLU A 74 -13.40 -3.02 -2.07
CA GLU A 74 -13.52 -1.65 -1.59
C GLU A 74 -12.16 -1.18 -1.10
N PHE A 75 -11.79 0.02 -1.48
CA PHE A 75 -10.59 0.68 -0.96
C PHE A 75 -10.93 2.16 -0.77
N GLU A 76 -11.18 2.55 0.48
CA GLU A 76 -11.72 3.87 0.80
C GLU A 76 -10.88 4.58 1.85
N PRO A 77 -9.95 5.45 1.43
CA PRO A 77 -9.32 6.39 2.35
C PRO A 77 -10.37 7.41 2.85
N ARG A 78 -10.39 7.69 4.14
CA ARG A 78 -11.44 8.54 4.75
C ARG A 78 -10.89 9.78 5.41
N ASP A 79 -9.83 9.64 6.20
CA ASP A 79 -9.25 10.72 6.97
C ASP A 79 -7.78 10.87 6.63
N PHE A 80 -7.32 12.12 6.54
CA PHE A 80 -5.95 12.43 6.14
C PHE A 80 -5.34 13.43 7.09
N PHE A 81 -4.10 13.17 7.49
CA PHE A 81 -3.32 14.05 8.36
C PHE A 81 -1.94 14.22 7.72
N ALA A 82 -1.44 15.44 7.68
CA ALA A 82 -0.13 15.69 7.09
C ALA A 82 0.66 16.70 7.92
N ASN A 83 1.95 16.44 8.00
CA ASN A 83 2.94 17.42 8.45
C ASN A 83 3.94 17.63 7.32
N GLU A 84 5.08 18.27 7.59
CA GLU A 84 6.05 18.59 6.55
C GLU A 84 6.70 17.38 5.90
N ASP A 85 6.77 16.25 6.62
CA ASP A 85 7.50 15.06 6.18
C ASP A 85 6.61 13.87 5.88
N GLN A 86 5.39 13.85 6.42
CA GLN A 86 4.56 12.65 6.38
C GLN A 86 3.10 12.94 6.07
N VAL A 87 2.45 11.96 5.44
CA VAL A 87 0.99 11.90 5.32
C VAL A 87 0.53 10.59 5.94
N VAL A 88 -0.50 10.67 6.77
CA VAL A 88 -1.19 9.49 7.31
C VAL A 88 -2.59 9.44 6.73
N ALA A 89 -2.93 8.33 6.11
CA ALA A 89 -4.28 8.08 5.59
C ALA A 89 -4.94 6.98 6.41
N ILE A 90 -6.15 7.25 6.90
CA ILE A 90 -6.94 6.26 7.63
C ILE A 90 -8.17 5.94 6.80
N GLY A 91 -8.48 4.67 6.67
CA GLY A 91 -9.62 4.25 5.88
C GLY A 91 -10.00 2.81 6.10
N HIS A 92 -10.72 2.26 5.12
CA HIS A 92 -11.22 0.90 5.16
C HIS A 92 -10.96 0.22 3.81
N SER A 93 -10.63 -1.06 3.85
CA SER A 93 -10.45 -1.85 2.63
C SER A 93 -11.08 -3.23 2.77
N HIS A 94 -11.51 -3.77 1.63
CA HIS A 94 -12.10 -5.09 1.51
C HIS A 94 -11.58 -5.73 0.23
N TRP A 95 -11.02 -6.91 0.36
CA TRP A 95 -10.31 -7.61 -0.71
C TRP A 95 -10.74 -9.07 -0.78
N LYS A 96 -10.50 -9.67 -1.94
CA LYS A 96 -10.73 -11.10 -2.16
C LYS A 96 -9.47 -11.73 -2.74
N VAL A 97 -8.98 -12.80 -2.12
CA VAL A 97 -7.88 -13.58 -2.67
C VAL A 97 -8.45 -14.49 -3.76
N ILE A 98 -7.95 -14.35 -4.98
CA ILE A 98 -8.52 -14.99 -6.16
C ILE A 98 -8.45 -16.52 -6.07
N GLU A 99 -7.29 -17.06 -5.71
CA GLU A 99 -7.04 -18.50 -5.69
C GLU A 99 -7.92 -19.24 -4.67
N THR A 100 -8.07 -18.68 -3.47
CA THR A 100 -8.84 -19.31 -2.40
C THR A 100 -10.32 -18.94 -2.41
N GLY A 101 -10.66 -17.82 -3.03
CA GLY A 101 -12.00 -17.25 -3.00
C GLY A 101 -12.36 -16.58 -1.68
N LYS A 102 -11.42 -16.52 -0.73
CA LYS A 102 -11.68 -15.94 0.58
C LYS A 102 -11.56 -14.42 0.54
N GLU A 103 -12.46 -13.77 1.28
CA GLU A 103 -12.46 -12.32 1.43
C GLU A 103 -11.90 -11.94 2.80
N TRP A 104 -11.33 -10.75 2.87
CA TRP A 104 -10.90 -10.15 4.12
C TRP A 104 -11.13 -8.65 4.07
N ALA A 105 -11.35 -8.06 5.23
CA ALA A 105 -11.58 -6.63 5.35
C ALA A 105 -10.86 -6.11 6.58
N SER A 106 -10.42 -4.87 6.53
CA SER A 106 -9.73 -4.23 7.65
C SER A 106 -9.78 -2.72 7.51
N ASP A 107 -9.85 -2.05 8.63
CA ASP A 107 -9.46 -0.63 8.68
C ASP A 107 -7.95 -0.57 8.49
N PHE A 108 -7.47 0.54 7.94
CA PHE A 108 -6.05 0.73 7.74
C PHE A 108 -5.60 2.13 8.14
N ALA A 109 -4.33 2.23 8.48
CA ALA A 109 -3.59 3.49 8.55
C ALA A 109 -2.36 3.32 7.68
N MET A 110 -2.19 4.18 6.68
CA MET A 110 -1.02 4.18 5.82
C MET A 110 -0.16 5.37 6.15
N VAL A 111 1.12 5.14 6.36
CA VAL A 111 2.08 6.20 6.65
C VAL A 111 3.00 6.37 5.44
N PHE A 112 2.94 7.55 4.83
CA PHE A 112 3.82 7.94 3.72
C PHE A 112 4.83 8.95 4.24
N THR A 113 6.11 8.69 4.01
CA THR A 113 7.16 9.67 4.27
C THR A 113 7.58 10.27 2.93
N LEU A 114 7.63 11.60 2.86
CA LEU A 114 7.90 12.32 1.62
C LEU A 114 9.10 13.25 1.80
N LYS A 115 9.85 13.42 0.71
CA LYS A 115 10.93 14.39 0.61
C LYS A 115 10.86 15.02 -0.77
N GLU A 116 10.74 16.35 -0.78
CA GLU A 116 10.69 17.14 -2.03
C GLU A 116 9.61 16.64 -3.01
N GLY A 117 8.45 16.26 -2.47
CA GLY A 117 7.31 15.81 -3.27
C GLY A 117 7.37 14.37 -3.72
N LEU A 118 8.38 13.60 -3.29
CA LEU A 118 8.51 12.19 -3.62
C LEU A 118 8.37 11.33 -2.37
N VAL A 119 7.67 10.20 -2.51
CA VAL A 119 7.54 9.23 -1.42
C VAL A 119 8.86 8.47 -1.29
N THR A 120 9.42 8.49 -0.09
CA THR A 120 10.66 7.76 0.23
C THR A 120 10.40 6.51 1.03
N HIS A 121 9.26 6.44 1.71
CA HIS A 121 8.89 5.30 2.54
C HIS A 121 7.37 5.20 2.65
N TRP A 122 6.84 3.99 2.56
CA TRP A 122 5.43 3.70 2.76
C TRP A 122 5.28 2.52 3.70
N ARG A 123 4.43 2.69 4.71
CA ARG A 123 4.11 1.63 5.66
C ARG A 123 2.61 1.56 5.90
N PRO A 124 1.94 0.51 5.43
CA PRO A 124 0.54 0.27 5.81
C PRO A 124 0.46 -0.45 7.14
N ILE A 125 -0.54 -0.09 7.92
CA ILE A 125 -0.85 -0.73 9.20
C ILE A 125 -2.31 -1.19 9.12
N PHE A 126 -2.52 -2.49 9.21
CA PHE A 126 -3.85 -3.09 9.10
C PHE A 126 -3.84 -4.49 9.70
N ASP A 127 -4.93 -5.23 9.57
CA ASP A 127 -5.01 -6.60 10.07
C ASP A 127 -4.29 -7.57 9.11
N TYR A 128 -2.98 -7.67 9.25
CA TYR A 128 -2.15 -8.57 8.44
C TYR A 128 -2.56 -10.04 8.61
N THR A 129 -3.07 -10.41 9.79
CA THR A 129 -3.52 -11.77 10.06
C THR A 129 -4.73 -12.12 9.20
N ALA A 130 -5.68 -11.18 9.05
CA ALA A 130 -6.85 -11.40 8.21
C ALA A 130 -6.46 -11.66 6.76
N GLU A 131 -5.52 -10.87 6.22
CA GLU A 131 -5.01 -11.07 4.86
C GLU A 131 -4.31 -12.42 4.73
N ARG A 132 -3.44 -12.76 5.68
CA ARG A 132 -2.72 -14.02 5.67
C ARG A 132 -3.67 -15.22 5.65
N ILE A 133 -4.69 -15.20 6.48
CA ILE A 133 -5.69 -16.27 6.54
C ILE A 133 -6.42 -16.41 5.21
N ALA A 134 -6.71 -15.30 4.54
CA ALA A 134 -7.37 -15.32 3.24
C ALA A 134 -6.53 -16.02 2.15
N TYR A 135 -5.21 -15.97 2.25
CA TYR A 135 -4.32 -16.69 1.33
C TYR A 135 -4.23 -18.20 1.62
N GLN A 136 -4.63 -18.64 2.80
CA GLN A 136 -4.57 -20.05 3.17
C GLN A 136 -5.74 -20.83 2.54
N SER A 137 -5.42 -21.96 1.98
CA SER A 137 -6.43 -22.84 1.36
C SER A 137 -7.31 -23.58 2.37
#